data_53c4250f2f897ddaeb19e0f40b34b677
#
_entry.id   53c4250f2f897ddaeb19e0f40b34b677
#
_cell.length_a   1.000
_cell.length_b   1.000
_cell.length_c   1.000
_cell.angle_alpha   90.00
_cell.angle_beta   90.00
_cell.angle_gamma   90.00
#
_symmetry.space_group_name_H-M   'P 1'
#
loop_
_entity.id
_entity.type
_entity.pdbx_description
1 polymer ?
#
loop_
_entity_poly.entity_id
_entity_poly.type
_entity_poly.pdbx_seq_one_letter_code
_entity_poly.pdbx_strand_id
1 'polypeptide(L)'
;MSSGRAFGLVVVAALAVVAALVACGGGGFDPASKVDSVRLFVVKADKPYAKPGETVTLEALLTDARRDKPVAAKLYWIPILCLNPQDDLYYLCFANPGDASNQAGGTRLIPLGPLADAGAADAGAAGPGGNPFASIPTGVDLAPFLPQGPTFSFRMPDDAVKERAGSDPYGLAVVFNVLCAGRIEFLPRDPAGGPQQVPVVCSDENGVKLPPSDYVIGISRVYSFTERVNTNPVLEKVTFEGNDVDLAKGITFEKCTAEKEKDCKENKIDVRVSDSSWESNPADVTRDGELREQIWVDYYSDIGKFDDEARLLFDTRVGRVSDSDVKFRAPKDVTDGTLWAVVHDNRGGAAWVVVPLHVR
;
A
#
# COMPACT_ATOMS: atom_id res chain seq x y z
N MET A 1 -47.24 -12.61 -45.96
CA MET A 1 -47.10 -11.73 -44.76
C MET A 1 -45.95 -12.18 -43.84
N SER A 2 -44.70 -12.24 -44.31
CA SER A 2 -43.55 -12.77 -43.54
C SER A 2 -42.31 -11.85 -43.52
N SER A 3 -42.27 -10.75 -44.28
CA SER A 3 -41.08 -9.89 -44.37
C SER A 3 -40.93 -8.84 -43.27
N GLY A 4 -41.99 -8.50 -42.57
CA GLY A 4 -41.95 -7.45 -41.52
C GLY A 4 -41.29 -7.91 -40.19
N ARG A 5 -41.32 -9.22 -39.87
CA ARG A 5 -40.72 -9.76 -38.63
C ARG A 5 -39.19 -9.87 -38.70
N ALA A 6 -38.61 -10.14 -39.87
CA ALA A 6 -37.20 -10.26 -40.05
C ALA A 6 -36.50 -8.88 -39.95
N PHE A 7 -37.13 -7.82 -40.45
CA PHE A 7 -36.58 -6.46 -40.38
C PHE A 7 -36.55 -5.91 -38.95
N GLY A 8 -37.56 -6.16 -38.14
CA GLY A 8 -37.60 -5.78 -36.74
C GLY A 8 -36.51 -6.44 -35.88
N LEU A 9 -36.21 -7.70 -36.11
CA LEU A 9 -35.17 -8.44 -35.41
C LEU A 9 -33.76 -7.93 -35.73
N VAL A 10 -33.48 -7.55 -36.97
CA VAL A 10 -32.17 -7.01 -37.37
C VAL A 10 -31.94 -5.63 -36.77
N VAL A 11 -32.96 -4.78 -36.70
CA VAL A 11 -32.86 -3.43 -36.09
C VAL A 11 -32.65 -3.53 -34.57
N VAL A 12 -33.33 -4.43 -33.88
CA VAL A 12 -33.13 -4.65 -32.43
C VAL A 12 -31.74 -5.21 -32.15
N ALA A 13 -31.24 -6.16 -32.97
CA ALA A 13 -29.88 -6.67 -32.81
C ALA A 13 -28.81 -5.61 -33.08
N ALA A 14 -29.00 -4.74 -34.08
CA ALA A 14 -28.07 -3.66 -34.38
C ALA A 14 -28.05 -2.62 -33.25
N LEU A 15 -29.20 -2.26 -32.66
CA LEU A 15 -29.28 -1.36 -31.51
C LEU A 15 -28.63 -1.94 -30.25
N ALA A 16 -28.76 -3.25 -30.02
CA ALA A 16 -28.13 -3.93 -28.90
C ALA A 16 -26.59 -3.97 -29.05
N VAL A 17 -26.07 -4.15 -30.25
CA VAL A 17 -24.62 -4.12 -30.52
C VAL A 17 -24.06 -2.70 -30.35
N VAL A 18 -24.79 -1.66 -30.80
CA VAL A 18 -24.37 -0.26 -30.60
C VAL A 18 -24.40 0.10 -29.13
N ALA A 19 -25.41 -0.32 -28.37
CA ALA A 19 -25.48 -0.11 -26.92
C ALA A 19 -24.34 -0.83 -26.17
N ALA A 20 -23.98 -2.06 -26.59
CA ALA A 20 -22.87 -2.80 -26.01
C ALA A 20 -21.50 -2.13 -26.33
N LEU A 21 -21.33 -1.58 -27.53
CA LEU A 21 -20.10 -0.87 -27.91
C LEU A 21 -19.96 0.47 -27.17
N VAL A 22 -21.06 1.16 -26.89
CA VAL A 22 -21.04 2.39 -26.08
C VAL A 22 -20.82 2.08 -24.60
N ALA A 23 -21.30 0.97 -24.09
CA ALA A 23 -21.06 0.55 -22.70
C ALA A 23 -19.60 0.10 -22.45
N CYS A 24 -18.89 -0.41 -23.47
CA CYS A 24 -17.47 -0.74 -23.37
C CYS A 24 -16.53 0.44 -23.71
N GLY A 25 -17.05 1.59 -24.14
CA GLY A 25 -16.27 2.66 -24.74
C GLY A 25 -16.20 3.97 -23.94
N GLY A 26 -16.17 3.96 -22.61
CA GLY A 26 -16.12 5.25 -21.98
C GLY A 26 -16.01 5.35 -20.47
N GLY A 27 -14.96 4.90 -19.94
CA GLY A 27 -14.59 5.14 -18.55
C GLY A 27 -13.31 4.39 -18.26
N GLY A 28 -12.21 4.86 -18.84
CA GLY A 28 -10.90 4.39 -18.37
C GLY A 28 -10.84 4.66 -16.87
N PHE A 29 -10.38 3.68 -16.09
CA PHE A 29 -10.05 3.95 -14.69
C PHE A 29 -9.05 5.10 -14.65
N ASP A 30 -9.19 5.98 -13.65
CA ASP A 30 -8.15 6.98 -13.39
C ASP A 30 -6.81 6.25 -13.17
N PRO A 31 -5.70 6.81 -13.69
CA PRO A 31 -4.38 6.21 -13.47
C PRO A 31 -4.10 6.09 -11.98
N ALA A 32 -3.42 5.02 -11.57
CA ALA A 32 -3.06 4.81 -10.16
C ALA A 32 -2.14 5.92 -9.63
N SER A 33 -1.41 6.59 -10.52
CA SER A 33 -0.57 7.76 -10.24
C SER A 33 -1.33 9.03 -9.88
N LYS A 34 -2.64 9.12 -10.21
CA LYS A 34 -3.47 10.26 -9.86
C LYS A 34 -3.89 10.24 -8.39
N VAL A 35 -3.72 11.38 -7.71
CA VAL A 35 -4.04 11.52 -6.28
C VAL A 35 -5.13 12.57 -6.10
N ASP A 36 -6.36 12.12 -5.84
CA ASP A 36 -7.54 12.97 -5.61
C ASP A 36 -8.44 12.46 -4.48
N SER A 37 -7.94 11.52 -3.71
CA SER A 37 -8.64 10.84 -2.62
C SER A 37 -7.73 10.69 -1.39
N VAL A 38 -8.20 10.04 -0.35
CA VAL A 38 -7.34 9.57 0.74
C VAL A 38 -6.39 8.52 0.20
N ARG A 39 -5.08 8.69 0.42
CA ARG A 39 -4.02 7.80 -0.07
C ARG A 39 -3.05 7.42 1.03
N LEU A 40 -2.78 6.14 1.14
CA LEU A 40 -1.63 5.59 1.83
C LEU A 40 -0.69 5.04 0.75
N PHE A 41 0.43 5.70 0.53
CA PHE A 41 1.38 5.33 -0.54
C PHE A 41 2.22 4.13 -0.15
N VAL A 42 2.79 4.18 1.05
CA VAL A 42 3.69 3.15 1.56
C VAL A 42 3.76 3.21 3.08
N VAL A 43 4.03 2.06 3.68
CA VAL A 43 4.50 1.95 5.06
C VAL A 43 5.88 1.30 5.03
N LYS A 44 6.88 2.03 5.48
CA LYS A 44 8.29 1.61 5.54
C LYS A 44 8.60 1.13 6.94
N ALA A 45 9.28 0.00 7.06
CA ALA A 45 9.94 -0.41 8.29
C ALA A 45 11.35 0.19 8.34
N ASP A 46 11.80 0.65 9.50
CA ASP A 46 13.20 1.07 9.70
C ASP A 46 14.16 -0.11 9.48
N LYS A 47 13.67 -1.32 9.69
CA LYS A 47 14.36 -2.60 9.45
C LYS A 47 13.45 -3.50 8.61
N PRO A 48 13.59 -3.50 7.28
CA PRO A 48 12.80 -4.37 6.40
C PRO A 48 12.95 -5.85 6.75
N TYR A 49 14.17 -6.24 7.15
CA TYR A 49 14.49 -7.53 7.77
C TYR A 49 14.91 -7.29 9.22
N ALA A 50 14.01 -7.58 10.15
CA ALA A 50 14.27 -7.46 11.57
C ALA A 50 14.82 -8.76 12.15
N LYS A 51 15.69 -8.70 13.14
CA LYS A 51 16.07 -9.88 13.93
C LYS A 51 15.02 -10.16 15.01
N PRO A 52 14.89 -11.44 15.46
CA PRO A 52 14.11 -11.75 16.67
C PRO A 52 14.51 -10.84 17.83
N GLY A 53 13.51 -10.34 18.56
CA GLY A 53 13.70 -9.46 19.69
C GLY A 53 13.96 -7.98 19.38
N GLU A 54 14.19 -7.60 18.14
CA GLU A 54 14.39 -6.19 17.79
C GLU A 54 13.10 -5.39 17.82
N THR A 55 13.23 -4.11 18.16
CA THR A 55 12.16 -3.13 17.93
C THR A 55 12.19 -2.65 16.49
N VAL A 56 11.03 -2.69 15.85
CA VAL A 56 10.79 -2.20 14.49
C VAL A 56 9.90 -0.98 14.58
N THR A 57 10.28 0.08 13.86
CA THR A 57 9.46 1.28 13.68
C THR A 57 8.94 1.36 12.26
N LEU A 58 7.63 1.41 12.13
CA LEU A 58 6.92 1.64 10.88
C LEU A 58 6.68 3.14 10.70
N GLU A 59 6.90 3.63 9.49
CA GLU A 59 6.65 5.02 9.09
C GLU A 59 5.80 5.02 7.82
N ALA A 60 4.71 5.78 7.80
CA ALA A 60 3.76 5.83 6.70
C ALA A 60 3.87 7.13 5.92
N LEU A 61 3.90 7.05 4.59
CA LEU A 61 3.67 8.16 3.69
C LEU A 61 2.20 8.16 3.27
N LEU A 62 1.49 9.23 3.56
CA LEU A 62 0.06 9.35 3.29
C LEU A 62 -0.33 10.78 2.88
N THR A 63 -1.50 10.93 2.29
CA THR A 63 -2.12 12.23 2.02
C THR A 63 -3.64 12.13 2.04
N ASP A 64 -4.31 13.24 2.32
CA ASP A 64 -5.73 13.43 2.09
C ASP A 64 -5.90 14.49 0.99
N ALA A 65 -6.03 14.04 -0.25
CA ALA A 65 -6.17 14.89 -1.43
C ALA A 65 -7.62 15.15 -1.85
N ARG A 66 -8.59 14.77 -1.02
CA ARG A 66 -10.00 15.06 -1.29
C ARG A 66 -10.24 16.56 -1.37
N ARG A 67 -11.14 16.99 -2.26
CA ARG A 67 -11.53 18.39 -2.37
C ARG A 67 -12.28 18.87 -1.13
N ASP A 68 -13.25 18.07 -0.69
CA ASP A 68 -14.06 18.33 0.50
C ASP A 68 -13.59 17.44 1.64
N LYS A 69 -13.21 18.07 2.76
CA LYS A 69 -12.64 17.40 3.93
C LYS A 69 -13.42 17.78 5.19
N PRO A 70 -14.71 17.40 5.28
CA PRO A 70 -15.50 17.72 6.48
C PRO A 70 -14.90 17.10 7.74
N VAL A 71 -14.29 15.92 7.59
CA VAL A 71 -13.47 15.26 8.61
C VAL A 71 -12.13 14.93 7.99
N ALA A 72 -11.03 15.36 8.61
CA ALA A 72 -9.68 15.04 8.14
C ALA A 72 -9.38 13.56 8.32
N ALA A 73 -8.76 12.94 7.32
CA ALA A 73 -8.32 11.56 7.41
C ALA A 73 -7.16 11.44 8.41
N LYS A 74 -7.23 10.43 9.28
CA LYS A 74 -6.20 10.10 10.26
C LYS A 74 -5.77 8.65 10.11
N LEU A 75 -4.49 8.40 10.31
CA LEU A 75 -3.94 7.05 10.31
C LEU A 75 -4.05 6.45 11.71
N TYR A 76 -4.62 5.27 11.77
CA TYR A 76 -4.79 4.46 12.98
C TYR A 76 -4.08 3.12 12.78
N TRP A 77 -3.41 2.64 13.82
CA TRP A 77 -2.77 1.35 13.83
C TRP A 77 -3.63 0.37 14.63
N ILE A 78 -3.88 -0.79 14.05
CA ILE A 78 -4.54 -1.87 14.79
C ILE A 78 -3.47 -2.53 15.67
N PRO A 79 -3.58 -2.41 16.99
CA PRO A 79 -2.51 -2.82 17.90
C PRO A 79 -2.51 -4.34 18.12
N ILE A 80 -2.44 -5.07 17.02
CA ILE A 80 -2.35 -6.53 16.99
C ILE A 80 -1.35 -6.91 15.92
N LEU A 81 -0.35 -7.69 16.34
CA LEU A 81 0.61 -8.30 15.44
C LEU A 81 0.13 -9.68 15.04
N CYS A 82 -0.05 -9.92 13.76
CA CYS A 82 -0.22 -11.27 13.25
C CYS A 82 1.13 -11.85 12.89
N LEU A 83 1.56 -12.86 13.65
CA LEU A 83 2.84 -13.50 13.44
C LEU A 83 2.67 -14.83 12.71
N ASN A 84 3.46 -15.01 11.66
CA ASN A 84 3.52 -16.21 10.83
C ASN A 84 2.14 -16.68 10.37
N PRO A 85 1.35 -15.85 9.64
CA PRO A 85 0.11 -16.31 9.07
C PRO A 85 0.35 -17.52 8.18
N GLN A 86 -0.60 -18.45 8.16
CA GLN A 86 -0.50 -19.64 7.33
C GLN A 86 -0.31 -19.23 5.85
N ASP A 87 0.64 -19.87 5.16
CA ASP A 87 1.01 -19.60 3.76
C ASP A 87 1.34 -18.12 3.48
N ASP A 88 1.75 -17.36 4.52
CA ASP A 88 2.01 -15.92 4.51
C ASP A 88 0.81 -15.06 4.05
N LEU A 89 -0.40 -15.60 4.18
CA LEU A 89 -1.64 -14.98 3.76
C LEU A 89 -2.25 -14.17 4.89
N TYR A 90 -2.16 -12.85 4.81
CA TYR A 90 -2.61 -11.92 5.84
C TYR A 90 -4.09 -12.08 6.25
N TYR A 91 -4.96 -12.47 5.32
CA TYR A 91 -6.38 -12.67 5.62
C TYR A 91 -6.63 -13.88 6.52
N LEU A 92 -5.69 -14.82 6.60
CA LEU A 92 -5.76 -15.92 7.55
C LEU A 92 -5.48 -15.49 9.00
N CYS A 93 -4.96 -14.28 9.20
CA CYS A 93 -4.87 -13.67 10.54
C CYS A 93 -6.26 -13.55 11.22
N PHE A 94 -7.31 -13.44 10.44
CA PHE A 94 -8.68 -13.28 10.93
C PHE A 94 -9.54 -14.53 10.75
N ALA A 95 -8.99 -15.60 10.22
CA ALA A 95 -9.67 -16.89 10.12
C ALA A 95 -9.94 -17.50 11.50
N ASN A 96 -10.84 -18.48 11.57
CA ASN A 96 -11.30 -19.07 12.84
C ASN A 96 -10.12 -19.60 13.67
N PRO A 97 -9.92 -19.10 14.92
CA PRO A 97 -8.92 -19.64 15.82
C PRO A 97 -9.19 -21.09 16.23
N GLY A 98 -10.43 -21.57 16.07
CA GLY A 98 -10.83 -22.94 16.32
C GLY A 98 -10.57 -23.91 15.16
N ASP A 99 -10.14 -23.40 14.00
CA ASP A 99 -9.78 -24.24 12.88
C ASP A 99 -8.38 -24.83 13.12
N ALA A 100 -8.33 -26.15 13.34
CA ALA A 100 -7.07 -26.86 13.63
C ALA A 100 -6.00 -26.65 12.54
N SER A 101 -6.42 -26.34 11.31
CA SER A 101 -5.51 -26.00 10.20
C SER A 101 -4.73 -24.70 10.45
N ASN A 102 -5.33 -23.69 11.08
CA ASN A 102 -4.67 -22.42 11.39
C ASN A 102 -3.69 -22.56 12.57
N GLN A 103 -3.98 -23.42 13.53
CA GLN A 103 -3.07 -23.70 14.65
C GLN A 103 -1.88 -24.55 14.23
N ALA A 104 -2.05 -25.47 13.29
CA ALA A 104 -0.97 -26.30 12.75
C ALA A 104 0.08 -25.47 12.00
N GLY A 105 -0.33 -24.34 11.41
CA GLY A 105 0.57 -23.42 10.68
C GLY A 105 1.38 -22.47 11.56
N GLY A 106 1.11 -22.39 12.86
CA GLY A 106 1.83 -21.51 13.79
C GLY A 106 1.42 -20.03 13.75
N THR A 107 0.30 -19.67 13.11
CA THR A 107 -0.27 -18.31 13.14
C THR A 107 -0.59 -17.88 14.57
N ARG A 108 -0.10 -16.70 14.97
CA ARG A 108 -0.37 -16.14 16.30
C ARG A 108 -0.82 -14.67 16.17
N LEU A 109 -1.85 -14.31 16.94
CA LEU A 109 -2.24 -12.91 17.14
C LEU A 109 -1.69 -12.45 18.48
N ILE A 110 -0.86 -11.41 18.45
CA ILE A 110 -0.18 -10.86 19.62
C ILE A 110 -0.70 -9.44 19.83
N PRO A 111 -1.42 -9.16 20.95
CA PRO A 111 -1.81 -7.81 21.31
C PRO A 111 -0.58 -6.92 21.55
N LEU A 112 -0.64 -5.66 21.11
CA LEU A 112 0.41 -4.68 21.26
C LEU A 112 -0.06 -3.49 22.10
N GLY A 113 0.83 -2.93 22.92
CA GLY A 113 0.57 -1.71 23.70
C GLY A 113 -0.54 -1.87 24.76
N PRO A 114 -1.39 -0.85 24.96
CA PRO A 114 -2.40 -0.84 26.02
C PRO A 114 -3.39 -2.00 26.00
N LEU A 115 -3.60 -2.62 24.83
CA LEU A 115 -4.41 -3.84 24.72
C LEU A 115 -3.70 -5.07 25.31
N ALA A 116 -2.38 -5.10 25.33
CA ALA A 116 -1.62 -6.15 25.99
C ALA A 116 -1.77 -6.06 27.52
N ASP A 117 -1.79 -4.84 28.06
CA ASP A 117 -1.92 -4.59 29.50
C ASP A 117 -3.37 -4.79 30.01
N ALA A 118 -4.37 -4.44 29.21
CA ALA A 118 -5.78 -4.60 29.53
C ALA A 118 -6.28 -6.06 29.43
N GLY A 119 -5.66 -6.87 28.56
CA GLY A 119 -6.08 -8.25 28.35
C GLY A 119 -5.37 -9.29 29.23
N ALA A 120 -4.20 -8.94 29.79
CA ALA A 120 -3.41 -9.88 30.58
C ALA A 120 -3.88 -10.02 32.03
N ALA A 121 -4.61 -9.04 32.57
CA ALA A 121 -4.98 -9.03 33.98
C ALA A 121 -6.39 -9.59 34.30
N ASP A 122 -7.40 -9.41 33.41
CA ASP A 122 -8.79 -9.69 33.74
C ASP A 122 -9.59 -10.54 32.71
N ALA A 123 -9.11 -10.68 31.48
CA ALA A 123 -9.64 -11.70 30.60
C ALA A 123 -8.95 -13.03 30.96
N GLY A 124 -9.58 -13.82 31.78
CA GLY A 124 -9.09 -15.15 32.18
C GLY A 124 -8.52 -15.83 30.95
N ALA A 125 -7.20 -16.05 31.00
CA ALA A 125 -6.33 -16.59 29.97
C ALA A 125 -7.13 -17.12 28.77
N ALA A 126 -7.28 -16.30 27.73
CA ALA A 126 -7.51 -16.85 26.41
C ALA A 126 -6.32 -17.77 26.18
N GLY A 127 -6.53 -19.07 26.29
CA GLY A 127 -5.51 -20.08 26.08
C GLY A 127 -4.81 -19.82 24.77
N PRO A 128 -3.64 -20.38 24.50
CA PRO A 128 -2.93 -20.16 23.27
C PRO A 128 -3.88 -20.40 22.09
N GLY A 129 -4.33 -19.32 21.41
CA GLY A 129 -5.30 -19.36 20.30
C GLY A 129 -6.58 -18.52 20.47
N GLY A 130 -6.76 -17.76 21.55
CA GLY A 130 -7.91 -16.85 21.70
C GLY A 130 -7.86 -15.69 20.69
N ASN A 131 -8.98 -15.40 20.03
CA ASN A 131 -9.09 -14.26 19.12
C ASN A 131 -9.25 -12.97 19.94
N PRO A 132 -8.24 -12.06 19.96
CA PRO A 132 -8.32 -10.81 20.73
C PRO A 132 -9.42 -9.87 20.23
N PHE A 133 -9.96 -10.08 19.03
CA PHE A 133 -11.09 -9.32 18.49
C PHE A 133 -12.46 -9.81 19.02
N ALA A 134 -12.53 -11.00 19.61
CA ALA A 134 -13.82 -11.58 20.03
C ALA A 134 -14.51 -10.79 21.16
N SER A 135 -13.74 -10.02 21.94
CA SER A 135 -14.23 -9.18 23.03
C SER A 135 -14.55 -7.75 22.64
N ILE A 136 -14.26 -7.34 21.39
CA ILE A 136 -14.51 -5.97 20.95
C ILE A 136 -15.99 -5.81 20.56
N PRO A 137 -16.74 -4.89 21.20
CA PRO A 137 -18.14 -4.66 20.87
C PRO A 137 -18.29 -4.14 19.43
N THR A 138 -19.30 -4.60 18.72
CA THR A 138 -19.68 -4.05 17.41
C THR A 138 -20.40 -2.70 17.56
N GLY A 139 -20.24 -1.81 16.59
CA GLY A 139 -20.87 -0.48 16.58
C GLY A 139 -20.23 0.55 17.51
N VAL A 140 -19.11 0.21 18.14
CA VAL A 140 -18.31 1.15 18.95
C VAL A 140 -17.24 1.79 18.09
N ASP A 141 -17.09 3.12 18.20
CA ASP A 141 -15.98 3.84 17.59
C ASP A 141 -14.68 3.50 18.32
N LEU A 142 -13.78 2.87 17.60
CA LEU A 142 -12.48 2.45 18.12
C LEU A 142 -11.41 3.54 18.01
N ALA A 143 -11.63 4.57 17.21
CA ALA A 143 -10.64 5.61 16.95
C ALA A 143 -10.00 6.22 18.23
N PRO A 144 -10.75 6.44 19.34
CA PRO A 144 -10.16 6.95 20.59
C PRO A 144 -9.19 5.99 21.28
N PHE A 145 -9.26 4.70 20.96
CA PHE A 145 -8.48 3.65 21.64
C PHE A 145 -7.31 3.13 20.79
N LEU A 146 -7.22 3.55 19.53
CA LEU A 146 -6.18 3.11 18.61
C LEU A 146 -5.00 4.08 18.62
N PRO A 147 -3.75 3.59 18.55
CA PRO A 147 -2.60 4.43 18.26
C PRO A 147 -2.79 5.20 16.96
N GLN A 148 -2.46 6.49 16.97
CA GLN A 148 -2.64 7.40 15.83
C GLN A 148 -1.30 7.98 15.39
N GLY A 149 -1.24 8.38 14.12
CA GLY A 149 -0.13 9.11 13.54
C GLY A 149 0.67 8.29 12.52
N PRO A 150 1.66 8.93 11.87
CA PRO A 150 2.38 8.31 10.77
C PRO A 150 3.39 7.25 11.22
N THR A 151 3.65 7.11 12.50
CA THR A 151 4.63 6.16 13.03
C THR A 151 4.01 5.19 14.02
N PHE A 152 4.51 3.96 14.02
CA PHE A 152 4.13 2.91 14.96
C PHE A 152 5.31 1.98 15.22
N SER A 153 5.52 1.57 16.46
CA SER A 153 6.62 0.66 16.80
C SER A 153 6.10 -0.59 17.49
N PHE A 154 6.73 -1.72 17.21
CA PHE A 154 6.49 -2.98 17.87
C PHE A 154 7.81 -3.75 18.08
N ARG A 155 7.81 -4.69 19.01
CA ARG A 155 8.93 -5.62 19.20
C ARG A 155 8.67 -6.90 18.40
N MET A 156 9.61 -7.30 17.56
CA MET A 156 9.59 -8.60 16.90
C MET A 156 9.73 -9.70 17.98
N PRO A 157 8.84 -10.69 18.03
CA PRO A 157 8.96 -11.77 19.00
C PRO A 157 10.29 -12.52 18.90
N ASP A 158 10.84 -12.93 20.05
CA ASP A 158 12.12 -13.65 20.10
C ASP A 158 12.06 -15.01 19.37
N ASP A 159 10.88 -15.59 19.25
CA ASP A 159 10.58 -16.87 18.57
C ASP A 159 9.88 -16.68 17.21
N ALA A 160 10.07 -15.52 16.56
CA ALA A 160 9.42 -15.20 15.30
C ALA A 160 9.85 -16.14 14.16
N VAL A 161 11.15 -16.48 14.10
CA VAL A 161 11.69 -17.31 13.02
C VAL A 161 11.24 -18.76 13.14
N LYS A 162 10.72 -19.30 12.05
CA LYS A 162 10.26 -20.68 11.94
C LYS A 162 10.89 -21.38 10.75
N GLU A 163 11.11 -22.69 10.88
CA GLU A 163 11.47 -23.54 9.75
C GLU A 163 10.37 -23.51 8.68
N ARG A 164 10.77 -23.41 7.43
CA ARG A 164 9.89 -23.35 6.26
C ARG A 164 10.32 -24.39 5.23
N ALA A 165 9.38 -25.11 4.68
CA ALA A 165 9.68 -26.11 3.65
C ALA A 165 10.21 -25.44 2.37
N GLY A 166 11.43 -25.78 1.96
CA GLY A 166 12.01 -25.30 0.70
C GLY A 166 12.55 -23.88 0.69
N SER A 167 12.66 -23.22 1.85
CA SER A 167 13.28 -21.91 2.00
C SER A 167 14.10 -21.83 3.30
N ASP A 168 14.92 -20.77 3.43
CA ASP A 168 15.56 -20.47 4.70
C ASP A 168 14.53 -20.17 5.78
N PRO A 169 14.84 -20.48 7.05
CA PRO A 169 13.95 -20.12 8.16
C PRO A 169 13.70 -18.62 8.22
N TYR A 170 12.44 -18.24 8.36
CA TYR A 170 12.05 -16.85 8.57
C TYR A 170 10.78 -16.71 9.40
N GLY A 171 10.59 -15.53 9.96
CA GLY A 171 9.34 -15.05 10.54
C GLY A 171 8.68 -14.01 9.67
N LEU A 172 7.36 -13.88 9.74
CA LEU A 172 6.60 -12.82 9.10
C LEU A 172 5.66 -12.18 10.12
N ALA A 173 5.88 -10.90 10.37
CA ALA A 173 5.00 -10.06 11.15
C ALA A 173 4.11 -9.25 10.21
N VAL A 174 2.79 -9.34 10.41
CA VAL A 174 1.80 -8.54 9.66
C VAL A 174 1.15 -7.55 10.61
N VAL A 175 1.22 -6.27 10.28
CA VAL A 175 0.62 -5.15 11.01
C VAL A 175 -0.43 -4.49 10.14
N PHE A 176 -1.57 -4.18 10.73
CA PHE A 176 -2.70 -3.57 10.04
C PHE A 176 -2.85 -2.11 10.44
N ASN A 177 -3.24 -1.28 9.49
CA ASN A 177 -3.53 0.12 9.73
C ASN A 177 -4.75 0.56 8.91
N VAL A 178 -5.35 1.67 9.31
CA VAL A 178 -6.51 2.26 8.63
C VAL A 178 -6.33 3.76 8.55
N LEU A 179 -6.25 4.29 7.35
CA LEU A 179 -6.33 5.73 7.10
C LEU A 179 -7.82 6.05 6.85
N CYS A 180 -8.46 6.76 7.76
CA CYS A 180 -9.92 6.92 7.81
C CYS A 180 -10.31 8.36 8.08
N ALA A 181 -11.26 8.87 7.30
CA ALA A 181 -11.87 10.20 7.47
C ALA A 181 -13.18 10.15 8.27
N GLY A 182 -13.26 9.25 9.24
CA GLY A 182 -14.46 9.06 10.05
C GLY A 182 -14.17 8.22 11.29
N ARG A 183 -15.15 7.40 11.67
CA ARG A 183 -15.10 6.47 12.79
C ARG A 183 -14.56 5.13 12.33
N ILE A 184 -13.89 4.40 13.21
CA ILE A 184 -13.44 3.04 12.96
C ILE A 184 -14.28 2.09 13.80
N GLU A 185 -14.89 1.12 13.15
CA GLU A 185 -15.73 0.12 13.80
C GLU A 185 -15.28 -1.28 13.41
N PHE A 186 -15.40 -2.24 14.34
CA PHE A 186 -15.24 -3.65 14.00
C PHE A 186 -16.52 -4.19 13.36
N LEU A 187 -16.33 -4.90 12.25
CA LEU A 187 -17.42 -5.64 11.63
C LEU A 187 -17.70 -6.92 12.44
N PRO A 188 -18.98 -7.24 12.67
CA PRO A 188 -19.35 -8.53 13.22
C PRO A 188 -18.84 -9.63 12.29
N ARG A 189 -18.37 -10.72 12.90
CA ARG A 189 -17.92 -11.88 12.17
C ARG A 189 -19.08 -12.47 11.36
N ASP A 190 -18.84 -12.76 10.09
CA ASP A 190 -19.79 -13.55 9.30
C ASP A 190 -19.75 -15.00 9.79
N PRO A 191 -20.83 -15.52 10.40
CA PRO A 191 -20.90 -16.89 10.86
C PRO A 191 -20.82 -17.92 9.73
N ALA A 192 -21.05 -17.51 8.47
CA ALA A 192 -20.97 -18.36 7.29
C ALA A 192 -19.53 -18.66 6.82
N GLY A 193 -18.51 -18.05 7.43
CA GLY A 193 -17.10 -18.47 7.27
C GLY A 193 -16.48 -18.17 5.90
N GLY A 194 -16.90 -17.12 5.22
CA GLY A 194 -16.25 -16.65 3.98
C GLY A 194 -14.81 -16.14 4.22
N PRO A 195 -13.99 -15.97 3.16
CA PRO A 195 -12.64 -15.43 3.26
C PRO A 195 -12.72 -14.06 3.96
N GLN A 196 -12.06 -13.96 5.09
CA GLN A 196 -12.24 -12.82 5.98
C GLN A 196 -11.38 -11.64 5.51
N GLN A 197 -12.02 -10.57 5.15
CA GLN A 197 -11.39 -9.26 5.05
C GLN A 197 -10.93 -8.81 6.45
N VAL A 198 -10.02 -7.86 6.51
CA VAL A 198 -9.69 -7.18 7.77
C VAL A 198 -11.02 -6.71 8.39
N PRO A 199 -11.39 -7.14 9.61
CA PRO A 199 -12.73 -6.94 10.14
C PRO A 199 -12.94 -5.50 10.65
N VAL A 200 -12.57 -4.53 9.84
CA VAL A 200 -12.63 -3.10 10.17
C VAL A 200 -13.34 -2.33 9.07
N VAL A 201 -14.17 -1.40 9.44
CA VAL A 201 -14.87 -0.48 8.54
C VAL A 201 -14.64 0.96 8.99
N CYS A 202 -14.53 1.87 8.01
CA CYS A 202 -14.55 3.30 8.23
C CYS A 202 -15.96 3.80 7.92
N SER A 203 -16.62 4.46 8.88
CA SER A 203 -17.98 4.95 8.81
C SER A 203 -18.07 6.43 9.17
N ASP A 204 -19.16 7.09 8.77
CA ASP A 204 -19.51 8.44 9.19
C ASP A 204 -20.06 8.45 10.64
N GLU A 205 -20.47 9.60 11.12
CA GLU A 205 -21.05 9.77 12.46
C GLU A 205 -22.37 9.00 12.67
N ASN A 206 -23.07 8.67 11.59
CA ASN A 206 -24.32 7.92 11.59
C ASN A 206 -24.11 6.39 11.44
N GLY A 207 -22.85 5.93 11.35
CA GLY A 207 -22.52 4.53 11.13
C GLY A 207 -22.65 4.05 9.68
N VAL A 208 -22.81 4.99 8.72
CA VAL A 208 -22.84 4.64 7.29
C VAL A 208 -21.42 4.49 6.79
N LYS A 209 -21.12 3.34 6.15
CA LYS A 209 -19.80 3.07 5.58
C LYS A 209 -19.41 4.15 4.58
N LEU A 210 -18.21 4.71 4.77
CA LEU A 210 -17.62 5.70 3.87
C LEU A 210 -17.24 5.09 2.51
N PRO A 211 -17.23 5.89 1.43
CA PRO A 211 -16.77 5.45 0.12
C PRO A 211 -15.25 5.20 0.12
N PRO A 212 -14.73 4.42 -0.84
CA PRO A 212 -13.29 4.12 -0.95
C PRO A 212 -12.38 5.34 -1.12
N SER A 213 -12.93 6.50 -1.52
CA SER A 213 -12.19 7.77 -1.58
C SER A 213 -11.81 8.33 -0.21
N ASP A 214 -12.48 7.89 0.86
CA ASP A 214 -12.41 8.48 2.19
C ASP A 214 -11.68 7.61 3.21
N TYR A 215 -11.26 6.40 2.82
CA TYR A 215 -10.45 5.55 3.67
C TYR A 215 -9.60 4.54 2.88
N VAL A 216 -8.53 4.08 3.51
CA VAL A 216 -7.68 3.00 3.03
C VAL A 216 -7.36 2.06 4.18
N ILE A 217 -7.48 0.74 3.96
CA ILE A 217 -6.97 -0.28 4.88
C ILE A 217 -5.61 -0.71 4.37
N GLY A 218 -4.59 -0.54 5.20
CA GLY A 218 -3.21 -0.88 4.88
C GLY A 218 -2.75 -2.14 5.59
N ILE A 219 -1.82 -2.84 4.96
CA ILE A 219 -1.21 -4.07 5.47
C ILE A 219 0.29 -3.94 5.28
N SER A 220 1.03 -3.99 6.39
CA SER A 220 2.48 -3.92 6.41
C SER A 220 3.05 -5.27 6.78
N ARG A 221 4.07 -5.71 6.03
CA ARG A 221 4.80 -6.95 6.29
C ARG A 221 6.21 -6.63 6.71
N VAL A 222 6.68 -7.26 7.77
CA VAL A 222 8.07 -7.19 8.22
C VAL A 222 8.57 -8.61 8.36
N TYR A 223 9.60 -8.95 7.60
CA TYR A 223 10.23 -10.26 7.70
C TYR A 223 11.24 -10.29 8.85
N SER A 224 11.39 -11.44 9.48
CA SER A 224 12.39 -11.68 10.51
C SER A 224 13.33 -12.79 10.09
N PHE A 225 14.62 -12.50 10.12
CA PHE A 225 15.69 -13.45 9.83
C PHE A 225 16.74 -13.38 10.93
N THR A 226 17.47 -14.48 11.15
CA THR A 226 18.63 -14.49 12.06
C THR A 226 19.86 -13.90 11.40
N GLU A 227 20.11 -14.21 10.13
CA GLU A 227 21.36 -13.90 9.43
C GLU A 227 21.16 -12.93 8.24
N ARG A 228 20.00 -12.94 7.57
CA ARG A 228 19.75 -12.07 6.43
C ARG A 228 19.55 -10.63 6.89
N VAL A 229 20.04 -9.70 6.10
CA VAL A 229 19.84 -8.26 6.30
C VAL A 229 19.24 -7.67 5.03
N ASN A 230 18.47 -6.61 5.19
CA ASN A 230 17.99 -5.74 4.13
C ASN A 230 17.93 -4.31 4.65
N THR A 231 18.36 -3.35 3.86
CA THR A 231 18.31 -1.93 4.20
C THR A 231 17.35 -1.20 3.26
N ASN A 232 16.75 -0.13 3.73
CA ASN A 232 15.90 0.68 2.87
C ASN A 232 16.75 1.35 1.77
N PRO A 233 16.22 1.49 0.54
CA PRO A 233 16.89 2.23 -0.52
C PRO A 233 17.29 3.64 -0.10
N VAL A 234 18.47 4.09 -0.49
CA VAL A 234 19.01 5.42 -0.17
C VAL A 234 18.76 6.34 -1.36
N LEU A 235 17.86 7.29 -1.18
CA LEU A 235 17.60 8.36 -2.16
C LEU A 235 18.78 9.34 -2.22
N GLU A 236 19.30 9.59 -3.40
CA GLU A 236 20.38 10.55 -3.62
C GLU A 236 19.84 11.90 -4.07
N LYS A 237 18.99 11.90 -5.10
CA LYS A 237 18.45 13.14 -5.68
C LYS A 237 17.24 12.88 -6.57
N VAL A 238 16.54 13.97 -6.87
CA VAL A 238 15.58 14.07 -7.97
C VAL A 238 16.16 14.98 -9.03
N THR A 239 16.00 14.64 -10.30
CA THR A 239 16.38 15.50 -11.41
C THR A 239 15.18 15.89 -12.25
N PHE A 240 15.20 17.10 -12.78
CA PHE A 240 14.24 17.63 -13.74
C PHE A 240 14.98 18.10 -14.99
N GLU A 241 14.65 17.55 -16.15
CA GLU A 241 15.37 17.80 -17.41
C GLU A 241 16.90 17.62 -17.26
N GLY A 242 17.31 16.62 -16.46
CA GLY A 242 18.70 16.30 -16.18
C GLY A 242 19.40 17.20 -15.14
N ASN A 243 18.73 18.22 -14.62
CA ASN A 243 19.28 19.10 -13.57
C ASN A 243 18.79 18.70 -12.20
N ASP A 244 19.64 18.82 -11.18
CA ASP A 244 19.29 18.50 -9.81
C ASP A 244 18.20 19.44 -9.27
N VAL A 245 17.20 18.89 -8.62
CA VAL A 245 16.07 19.61 -8.04
C VAL A 245 16.36 20.00 -6.59
N ASP A 246 16.19 21.29 -6.27
CA ASP A 246 16.10 21.75 -4.89
C ASP A 246 14.72 21.33 -4.33
N LEU A 247 14.70 20.30 -3.50
CA LEU A 247 13.45 19.74 -2.98
C LEU A 247 12.58 20.72 -2.19
N ALA A 248 13.20 21.75 -1.60
CA ALA A 248 12.46 22.78 -0.88
C ALA A 248 11.77 23.78 -1.80
N LYS A 249 12.34 24.02 -3.01
CA LYS A 249 11.77 24.92 -4.01
C LYS A 249 10.84 24.18 -5.00
N GLY A 250 10.98 22.87 -5.11
CA GLY A 250 10.20 22.07 -6.03
C GLY A 250 10.54 22.24 -7.52
N ILE A 251 9.63 21.81 -8.38
CA ILE A 251 9.76 21.85 -9.83
C ILE A 251 8.76 22.86 -10.41
N THR A 252 9.23 23.74 -11.29
CA THR A 252 8.36 24.68 -11.99
C THR A 252 8.19 24.26 -13.47
N PHE A 253 6.95 24.18 -13.90
CA PHE A 253 6.55 23.83 -15.27
C PHE A 253 5.86 25.00 -15.94
N GLU A 254 6.02 25.10 -17.24
CA GLU A 254 5.11 25.88 -18.08
C GLU A 254 3.78 25.13 -18.22
N LYS A 255 2.66 25.84 -18.10
CA LYS A 255 1.33 25.24 -18.31
C LYS A 255 1.17 24.70 -19.72
N CYS A 256 0.40 23.67 -19.90
CA CYS A 256 0.09 23.14 -21.21
C CYS A 256 -0.80 24.12 -22.00
N THR A 257 -0.36 24.52 -23.19
CA THR A 257 -1.13 25.37 -24.11
C THR A 257 -1.72 24.61 -25.30
N ALA A 258 -1.41 23.31 -25.42
CA ALA A 258 -1.92 22.49 -26.51
C ALA A 258 -3.44 22.21 -26.33
N GLU A 259 -4.15 22.07 -27.45
CA GLU A 259 -5.58 21.77 -27.43
C GLU A 259 -5.86 20.39 -26.77
N LYS A 260 -5.06 19.40 -27.12
CA LYS A 260 -5.17 18.05 -26.59
C LYS A 260 -4.04 17.79 -25.59
N GLU A 261 -4.39 17.17 -24.48
CA GLU A 261 -3.47 16.84 -23.39
C GLU A 261 -2.25 16.01 -23.85
N LYS A 262 -2.46 15.06 -24.76
CA LYS A 262 -1.39 14.24 -25.31
C LYS A 262 -0.33 15.03 -26.10
N ASP A 263 -0.67 16.23 -26.53
CA ASP A 263 0.21 17.12 -27.31
C ASP A 263 0.92 18.15 -26.40
N CYS A 264 0.71 18.09 -25.07
CA CYS A 264 1.43 18.88 -24.10
C CYS A 264 2.90 18.46 -24.04
N LYS A 265 3.75 19.41 -23.68
CA LYS A 265 5.19 19.16 -23.47
C LYS A 265 5.39 18.05 -22.45
N GLU A 266 6.18 17.06 -22.81
CA GLU A 266 6.69 16.03 -21.91
C GLU A 266 7.92 16.56 -21.19
N ASN A 267 7.90 16.53 -19.89
CA ASN A 267 9.00 16.97 -19.03
C ASN A 267 9.56 15.75 -18.30
N LYS A 268 10.87 15.57 -18.33
CA LYS A 268 11.54 14.41 -17.74
C LYS A 268 11.83 14.62 -16.28
N ILE A 269 11.36 13.69 -15.45
CA ILE A 269 11.66 13.60 -14.03
C ILE A 269 12.32 12.26 -13.76
N ASP A 270 13.40 12.24 -12.99
CA ASP A 270 14.08 11.02 -12.63
C ASP A 270 14.49 11.03 -11.15
N VAL A 271 14.32 9.91 -10.50
CA VAL A 271 14.71 9.69 -9.11
C VAL A 271 15.95 8.80 -9.08
N ARG A 272 16.98 9.28 -8.41
CA ARG A 272 18.24 8.54 -8.25
C ARG A 272 18.39 7.97 -6.85
N VAL A 273 18.75 6.71 -6.81
CA VAL A 273 19.12 6.00 -5.57
C VAL A 273 20.60 5.60 -5.65
N SER A 274 21.20 5.46 -4.48
CA SER A 274 22.61 5.04 -4.36
C SER A 274 22.82 3.64 -4.94
N ASP A 275 23.97 3.40 -5.56
CA ASP A 275 24.38 2.07 -5.98
C ASP A 275 24.50 1.10 -4.81
N SER A 276 24.76 1.61 -3.60
CA SER A 276 24.77 0.80 -2.36
C SER A 276 23.41 0.21 -2.00
N SER A 277 22.31 0.74 -2.54
CA SER A 277 20.98 0.18 -2.35
C SER A 277 20.73 -1.09 -3.14
N TRP A 278 21.58 -1.42 -4.10
CA TRP A 278 21.46 -2.62 -4.90
C TRP A 278 22.22 -3.78 -4.22
N GLU A 279 21.61 -4.27 -3.16
CA GLU A 279 22.21 -5.26 -2.26
C GLU A 279 22.19 -6.66 -2.85
N SER A 280 23.21 -7.46 -2.51
CA SER A 280 23.25 -8.89 -2.76
C SER A 280 22.92 -9.66 -1.49
N ASN A 281 22.32 -10.84 -1.66
CA ASN A 281 22.18 -11.79 -0.59
C ASN A 281 22.85 -13.10 -1.00
N PRO A 282 23.84 -13.60 -0.25
CA PRO A 282 24.53 -14.85 -0.59
C PRO A 282 23.62 -16.07 -0.76
N ALA A 283 22.43 -16.03 -0.17
CA ALA A 283 21.43 -17.10 -0.32
C ALA A 283 20.62 -17.00 -1.64
N ASP A 284 20.66 -15.87 -2.33
CA ASP A 284 19.95 -15.66 -3.59
C ASP A 284 20.81 -16.01 -4.81
N VAL A 285 21.53 -17.13 -4.72
CA VAL A 285 22.35 -17.64 -5.82
C VAL A 285 21.53 -18.60 -6.66
N THR A 286 21.40 -18.32 -7.94
CA THR A 286 20.78 -19.21 -8.93
C THR A 286 21.84 -19.94 -9.76
N ARG A 287 21.38 -20.89 -10.61
CA ARG A 287 22.26 -21.57 -11.58
C ARG A 287 22.99 -20.58 -12.51
N ASP A 288 22.39 -19.42 -12.76
CA ASP A 288 22.90 -18.40 -13.70
C ASP A 288 23.68 -17.29 -12.97
N GLY A 289 23.96 -17.44 -11.68
CA GLY A 289 24.73 -16.50 -10.87
C GLY A 289 23.95 -15.90 -9.71
N GLU A 290 24.57 -14.89 -9.08
CA GLU A 290 24.00 -14.14 -7.97
C GLU A 290 22.87 -13.23 -8.44
N LEU A 291 21.76 -13.22 -7.72
CA LEU A 291 20.68 -12.25 -7.90
C LEU A 291 20.83 -11.15 -6.84
N ARG A 292 20.76 -9.91 -7.30
CA ARG A 292 20.67 -8.75 -6.43
C ARG A 292 19.23 -8.24 -6.34
N GLU A 293 19.01 -7.20 -5.60
CA GLU A 293 17.71 -6.59 -5.49
C GLU A 293 17.22 -6.00 -6.80
N GLN A 294 15.91 -6.05 -6.99
CA GLN A 294 15.23 -5.24 -7.96
C GLN A 294 14.74 -3.98 -7.27
N ILE A 295 15.03 -2.81 -7.83
CA ILE A 295 14.60 -1.54 -7.26
C ILE A 295 13.79 -0.78 -8.32
N TRP A 296 12.61 -0.30 -7.94
CA TRP A 296 11.76 0.52 -8.80
C TRP A 296 11.21 1.73 -8.06
N VAL A 297 10.68 2.69 -8.79
CA VAL A 297 10.02 3.87 -8.26
C VAL A 297 8.62 3.98 -8.82
N ASP A 298 7.65 4.26 -7.96
CA ASP A 298 6.28 4.62 -8.31
C ASP A 298 6.10 6.13 -8.16
N TYR A 299 5.47 6.76 -9.16
CA TYR A 299 5.24 8.20 -9.22
C TYR A 299 3.76 8.51 -9.04
N TYR A 300 3.47 9.51 -8.21
CA TYR A 300 2.11 9.97 -7.93
C TYR A 300 2.07 11.50 -7.96
N SER A 301 0.94 12.08 -8.40
CA SER A 301 0.71 13.52 -8.34
C SER A 301 -0.78 13.85 -8.23
N ASP A 302 -1.08 14.95 -7.56
CA ASP A 302 -2.42 15.53 -7.51
C ASP A 302 -2.73 16.47 -8.67
N ILE A 303 -1.74 16.76 -9.52
CA ILE A 303 -1.87 17.54 -10.75
C ILE A 303 -1.18 16.86 -11.93
N GLY A 304 -1.57 17.22 -13.17
CA GLY A 304 -0.91 16.74 -14.39
C GLY A 304 -1.04 15.24 -14.62
N LYS A 305 -0.17 14.70 -15.47
CA LYS A 305 -0.16 13.28 -15.84
C LYS A 305 1.23 12.77 -16.15
N PHE A 306 1.48 11.53 -15.75
CA PHE A 306 2.65 10.75 -16.16
C PHE A 306 2.37 9.93 -17.43
N ASP A 307 3.41 9.63 -18.20
CA ASP A 307 3.35 8.68 -19.32
C ASP A 307 3.28 7.23 -18.84
N ASP A 308 3.89 6.97 -17.69
CA ASP A 308 3.90 5.70 -16.99
C ASP A 308 3.90 5.96 -15.48
N GLU A 309 3.44 5.00 -14.70
CA GLU A 309 3.28 5.15 -13.25
C GLU A 309 4.51 4.68 -12.49
N ALA A 310 5.33 3.83 -13.10
CA ALA A 310 6.48 3.22 -12.45
C ALA A 310 7.69 3.13 -13.40
N ARG A 311 8.89 3.16 -12.81
CA ARG A 311 10.15 2.94 -13.52
C ARG A 311 11.06 2.02 -12.74
N LEU A 312 11.69 1.08 -13.47
CA LEU A 312 12.74 0.25 -12.94
C LEU A 312 14.02 1.08 -12.80
N LEU A 313 14.64 1.06 -11.62
CA LEU A 313 15.90 1.75 -11.33
C LEU A 313 17.08 0.79 -11.39
N PHE A 314 16.89 -0.42 -10.83
CA PHE A 314 17.89 -1.50 -10.88
C PHE A 314 17.22 -2.82 -11.21
N ASP A 315 17.80 -3.51 -12.17
CA ASP A 315 17.45 -4.89 -12.51
C ASP A 315 18.28 -5.86 -11.65
N THR A 316 17.73 -7.03 -11.37
CA THR A 316 18.34 -8.04 -10.51
C THR A 316 19.70 -8.56 -10.99
N ARG A 317 20.00 -8.44 -12.28
CA ARG A 317 21.21 -9.00 -12.92
C ARG A 317 22.09 -7.93 -13.57
N VAL A 318 21.45 -7.00 -14.29
CA VAL A 318 22.17 -5.99 -15.09
C VAL A 318 22.57 -4.77 -14.27
N GLY A 319 21.90 -4.56 -13.13
CA GLY A 319 22.13 -3.40 -12.29
C GLY A 319 21.34 -2.17 -12.74
N ARG A 320 21.94 -1.00 -12.67
CA ARG A 320 21.29 0.28 -12.96
C ARG A 320 20.71 0.33 -14.37
N VAL A 321 19.45 0.70 -14.48
CA VAL A 321 18.73 0.89 -15.75
C VAL A 321 18.97 2.31 -16.26
N SER A 322 19.24 2.44 -17.55
CA SER A 322 19.57 3.74 -18.18
C SER A 322 18.34 4.60 -18.51
N ASP A 323 17.17 3.97 -18.74
CA ASP A 323 15.91 4.63 -19.10
C ASP A 323 14.95 4.58 -17.90
N SER A 324 15.31 5.32 -16.84
CA SER A 324 14.58 5.38 -15.58
C SER A 324 13.74 6.64 -15.40
N ASP A 325 13.81 7.60 -16.36
CA ASP A 325 13.02 8.81 -16.31
C ASP A 325 11.52 8.55 -16.61
N VAL A 326 10.67 9.27 -15.92
CA VAL A 326 9.23 9.36 -16.23
C VAL A 326 8.97 10.68 -16.93
N LYS A 327 7.98 10.71 -17.84
CA LYS A 327 7.57 11.91 -18.52
C LYS A 327 6.29 12.47 -17.89
N PHE A 328 6.36 13.70 -17.44
CA PHE A 328 5.25 14.41 -16.83
C PHE A 328 4.70 15.49 -17.79
N ARG A 329 3.37 15.54 -17.94
CA ARG A 329 2.66 16.58 -18.66
C ARG A 329 1.95 17.48 -17.67
N ALA A 330 2.31 18.77 -17.70
CA ALA A 330 1.67 19.77 -16.84
C ALA A 330 0.20 20.01 -17.27
N PRO A 331 -0.69 20.38 -16.34
CA PRO A 331 -2.06 20.75 -16.65
C PRO A 331 -2.13 22.08 -17.43
N LYS A 332 -3.32 22.42 -17.93
CA LYS A 332 -3.58 23.69 -18.65
C LYS A 332 -3.71 24.88 -17.72
N ASP A 333 -4.09 24.65 -16.50
CA ASP A 333 -4.33 25.69 -15.51
C ASP A 333 -3.06 25.98 -14.71
N VAL A 334 -2.86 27.24 -14.37
CA VAL A 334 -1.87 27.66 -13.38
C VAL A 334 -2.29 27.11 -12.01
N THR A 335 -1.43 26.31 -11.41
CA THR A 335 -1.74 25.64 -10.14
C THR A 335 -0.47 25.21 -9.44
N ASP A 336 -0.59 24.97 -8.16
CA ASP A 336 0.43 24.29 -7.36
C ASP A 336 -0.07 22.87 -7.04
N GLY A 337 0.86 21.95 -6.91
CA GLY A 337 0.58 20.55 -6.59
C GLY A 337 1.77 19.87 -5.96
N THR A 338 1.70 18.55 -5.88
CA THR A 338 2.70 17.72 -5.23
C THR A 338 3.04 16.50 -6.07
N LEU A 339 4.31 16.18 -6.11
CA LEU A 339 4.83 14.90 -6.59
C LEU A 339 5.22 14.06 -5.36
N TRP A 340 4.74 12.83 -5.32
CA TRP A 340 5.25 11.78 -4.45
C TRP A 340 5.96 10.75 -5.31
N ALA A 341 7.21 10.47 -5.01
CA ALA A 341 7.94 9.37 -5.62
C ALA A 341 8.34 8.37 -4.54
N VAL A 342 7.89 7.13 -4.70
CA VAL A 342 8.10 6.06 -3.73
C VAL A 342 8.98 5.00 -4.36
N VAL A 343 10.16 4.82 -3.80
CA VAL A 343 11.11 3.77 -4.21
C VAL A 343 10.88 2.53 -3.37
N HIS A 344 10.88 1.40 -4.02
CA HIS A 344 10.77 0.08 -3.40
C HIS A 344 11.92 -0.81 -3.83
N ASP A 345 12.28 -1.73 -2.96
CA ASP A 345 13.00 -2.94 -3.33
C ASP A 345 12.09 -4.17 -3.29
N ASN A 346 12.51 -5.27 -3.88
CA ASN A 346 11.74 -6.52 -3.89
C ASN A 346 11.87 -7.35 -2.59
N ARG A 347 12.46 -6.77 -1.53
CA ARG A 347 12.65 -7.39 -0.21
C ARG A 347 11.94 -6.64 0.91
N GLY A 348 11.13 -5.64 0.56
CA GLY A 348 10.27 -4.91 1.49
C GLY A 348 10.87 -3.63 2.06
N GLY A 349 12.02 -3.20 1.57
CA GLY A 349 12.56 -1.87 1.82
C GLY A 349 11.84 -0.81 0.99
N ALA A 350 11.78 0.40 1.51
CA ALA A 350 11.19 1.55 0.83
C ALA A 350 11.84 2.86 1.24
N ALA A 351 11.77 3.83 0.31
CA ALA A 351 12.12 5.22 0.55
C ALA A 351 11.20 6.12 -0.26
N TRP A 352 11.11 7.39 0.07
CA TRP A 352 10.28 8.31 -0.69
C TRP A 352 10.84 9.73 -0.66
N VAL A 353 10.38 10.50 -1.64
CA VAL A 353 10.55 11.95 -1.67
C VAL A 353 9.22 12.62 -2.02
N VAL A 354 9.01 13.79 -1.44
CA VAL A 354 7.85 14.65 -1.73
C VAL A 354 8.37 15.97 -2.28
N VAL A 355 7.91 16.35 -3.47
CA VAL A 355 8.42 17.50 -4.21
C VAL A 355 7.27 18.44 -4.54
N PRO A 356 7.31 19.71 -4.14
CA PRO A 356 6.35 20.73 -4.60
C PRO A 356 6.40 20.90 -6.13
N LEU A 357 5.24 21.02 -6.75
CA LEU A 357 5.08 21.29 -8.17
C LEU A 357 4.42 22.66 -8.38
N HIS A 358 4.94 23.44 -9.30
CA HIS A 358 4.44 24.77 -9.64
C HIS A 358 4.19 24.89 -11.14
N VAL A 359 2.94 25.08 -11.55
CA VAL A 359 2.58 25.32 -12.94
C VAL A 359 2.30 26.80 -13.14
N ARG A 360 3.00 27.45 -14.07
CA ARG A 360 2.95 28.89 -14.31
C ARG A 360 2.64 29.21 -15.80
#